data_4014dd3ab74f22f51089803ab297a4f5
#
_entry.id   4014dd3ab74f22f51089803ab297a4f5
#
_cell.length_a   1.000
_cell.length_b   1.000
_cell.length_c   1.000
_cell.angle_alpha   90.00
_cell.angle_beta   90.00
_cell.angle_gamma   90.00
#
_symmetry.space_group_name_H-M   'P 1'
#
loop_
_entity.id
_entity.type
_entity.pdbx_description
1 polymer ?
#
loop_
_entity_poly.entity_id
_entity_poly.type
_entity_poly.pdbx_seq_one_letter_code
_entity_poly.pdbx_strand_id
1 'polypeptide(L)'
;MENMQSKFPFYGSRGMLWIDGEKIAEVLEVKATLTAKKIEVPMARHMSVGYKMVGFEGKGSFKVHKVSSYFIEKLAPAIKEGRQVLFTLVSDVDDPDAIGNERVELYNCMVDSVDVVNWAVGKLSEEEYNFTFEDYNMTDKATA
;
A
#
# COMPACT_ATOMS: atom_id res chain seq x y z
N MET A 1 -5.26 18.24 18.81
CA MET A 1 -5.54 16.84 19.12
C MET A 1 -5.76 16.68 20.62
N GLU A 2 -6.79 15.97 21.02
CA GLU A 2 -7.04 15.67 22.42
C GLU A 2 -6.00 14.70 22.99
N ASN A 3 -6.03 14.49 24.30
CA ASN A 3 -5.11 13.57 24.94
C ASN A 3 -5.23 12.16 24.36
N MET A 4 -4.09 11.61 23.94
CA MET A 4 -4.01 10.27 23.40
C MET A 4 -4.38 9.23 24.48
N GLN A 5 -5.26 8.31 24.13
CA GLN A 5 -5.53 7.10 24.91
C GLN A 5 -4.99 5.89 24.16
N SER A 6 -4.62 4.84 24.89
CA SER A 6 -3.99 3.66 24.28
C SER A 6 -4.90 2.94 23.26
N LYS A 7 -6.23 3.16 23.33
CA LYS A 7 -7.18 2.55 22.39
C LYS A 7 -7.34 3.34 21.07
N PHE A 8 -6.89 4.60 21.00
CA PHE A 8 -7.07 5.44 19.81
C PHE A 8 -6.22 5.05 18.61
N PRO A 9 -4.95 4.59 18.75
CA PRO A 9 -4.22 4.11 17.57
C PRO A 9 -4.96 2.99 16.85
N PHE A 10 -4.93 2.98 15.54
CA PHE A 10 -5.59 1.94 14.74
C PHE A 10 -4.98 0.57 15.02
N TYR A 11 -5.87 -0.40 15.21
CA TYR A 11 -5.48 -1.80 15.37
C TYR A 11 -5.59 -2.52 14.03
N GLY A 12 -4.48 -3.06 13.53
CA GLY A 12 -4.40 -3.66 12.20
C GLY A 12 -5.39 -4.80 11.94
N SER A 13 -5.85 -5.51 13.00
CA SER A 13 -6.88 -6.55 12.86
C SER A 13 -8.23 -6.00 12.38
N ARG A 14 -8.43 -4.70 12.44
CA ARG A 14 -9.64 -4.02 11.94
C ARG A 14 -9.46 -3.51 10.51
N GLY A 15 -8.29 -3.74 9.91
CA GLY A 15 -8.03 -3.35 8.55
C GLY A 15 -8.62 -4.32 7.55
N MET A 16 -9.08 -3.77 6.43
CA MET A 16 -9.63 -4.54 5.31
C MET A 16 -8.99 -4.04 4.01
N LEU A 17 -8.80 -4.95 3.06
CA LEU A 17 -8.18 -4.64 1.78
C LEU A 17 -9.04 -5.20 0.65
N TRP A 18 -9.28 -4.37 -0.36
CA TRP A 18 -9.98 -4.77 -1.59
C TRP A 18 -9.08 -4.50 -2.79
N ILE A 19 -9.11 -5.40 -3.76
CA ILE A 19 -8.45 -5.23 -5.06
C ILE A 19 -9.53 -5.35 -6.12
N ASP A 20 -9.74 -4.28 -6.89
CA ASP A 20 -10.79 -4.19 -7.92
C ASP A 20 -12.18 -4.59 -7.40
N GLY A 21 -12.49 -4.18 -6.17
CA GLY A 21 -13.77 -4.47 -5.54
C GLY A 21 -13.88 -5.83 -4.86
N GLU A 22 -12.88 -6.70 -4.98
CA GLU A 22 -12.86 -7.99 -4.30
C GLU A 22 -12.11 -7.88 -2.98
N LYS A 23 -12.77 -8.28 -1.90
CA LYS A 23 -12.15 -8.29 -0.58
C LYS A 23 -11.10 -9.40 -0.49
N ILE A 24 -9.90 -9.02 -0.06
CA ILE A 24 -8.81 -9.95 0.15
C ILE A 24 -8.83 -10.41 1.60
N ALA A 25 -9.04 -11.70 1.80
CA ALA A 25 -8.97 -12.31 3.12
C ALA A 25 -7.51 -12.54 3.54
N GLU A 26 -7.29 -12.74 4.82
CA GLU A 26 -5.99 -13.13 5.36
C GLU A 26 -4.86 -12.12 5.10
N VAL A 27 -5.19 -10.84 5.10
CA VAL A 27 -4.19 -9.76 4.98
C VAL A 27 -3.43 -9.63 6.29
N LEU A 28 -2.11 -9.65 6.21
CA LEU A 28 -1.22 -9.51 7.36
C LEU A 28 -0.73 -8.09 7.53
N GLU A 29 -0.42 -7.41 6.43
CA GLU A 29 0.21 -6.11 6.48
C GLU A 29 -0.03 -5.36 5.18
N VAL A 30 -0.25 -4.04 5.27
CA VAL A 30 -0.36 -3.14 4.11
C VAL A 30 0.38 -1.86 4.44
N LYS A 31 1.20 -1.40 3.50
CA LYS A 31 1.87 -0.12 3.62
C LYS A 31 1.93 0.55 2.25
N ALA A 32 1.64 1.83 2.20
CA ALA A 32 1.80 2.63 0.99
C ALA A 32 2.43 3.97 1.34
N THR A 33 3.38 4.40 0.56
CA THR A 33 4.16 5.61 0.82
C THR A 33 4.21 6.48 -0.41
N LEU A 34 3.92 7.76 -0.23
CA LEU A 34 4.06 8.77 -1.26
C LEU A 34 5.35 9.54 -1.00
N THR A 35 6.26 9.52 -1.97
CA THR A 35 7.58 10.13 -1.84
C THR A 35 7.74 11.28 -2.80
N ALA A 36 8.12 12.45 -2.28
CA ALA A 36 8.42 13.60 -3.12
C ALA A 36 9.75 13.38 -3.84
N LYS A 37 9.77 13.62 -5.15
CA LYS A 37 11.00 13.67 -5.93
C LYS A 37 11.52 15.09 -5.93
N LYS A 38 12.74 15.27 -5.46
CA LYS A 38 13.37 16.57 -5.31
C LYS A 38 14.69 16.64 -6.05
N ILE A 39 15.00 17.79 -6.58
CA ILE A 39 16.32 18.09 -7.11
C ILE A 39 17.00 19.14 -6.26
N GLU A 40 18.30 19.07 -6.19
CA GLU A 40 19.14 20.02 -5.47
C GLU A 40 19.23 21.33 -6.25
N VAL A 41 18.99 22.44 -5.57
CA VAL A 41 19.08 23.78 -6.17
C VAL A 41 20.23 24.53 -5.50
N PRO A 42 21.29 24.87 -6.25
CA PRO A 42 22.36 25.69 -5.70
C PRO A 42 21.83 27.06 -5.29
N MET A 43 22.13 27.49 -4.08
CA MET A 43 21.72 28.79 -3.56
C MET A 43 22.95 29.65 -3.30
N ALA A 44 23.05 30.76 -4.01
CA ALA A 44 24.18 31.69 -3.86
C ALA A 44 24.16 32.33 -2.45
N ARG A 45 25.32 32.39 -1.81
CA ARG A 45 25.53 33.01 -0.49
C ARG A 45 24.86 32.28 0.67
N HIS A 46 24.44 31.02 0.47
CA HIS A 46 23.90 30.20 1.55
C HIS A 46 24.78 28.98 1.78
N MET A 47 24.96 28.63 3.06
CA MET A 47 25.70 27.42 3.42
C MET A 47 24.85 26.17 3.26
N SER A 48 23.54 26.29 3.36
CA SER A 48 22.63 25.17 3.16
C SER A 48 22.21 25.06 1.69
N VAL A 49 21.86 23.83 1.29
CA VAL A 49 21.39 23.54 -0.06
C VAL A 49 19.87 23.57 -0.08
N GLY A 50 19.29 24.25 -1.08
CA GLY A 50 17.86 24.23 -1.31
C GLY A 50 17.46 23.03 -2.18
N TYR A 51 16.19 22.66 -2.09
CA TYR A 51 15.61 21.57 -2.87
C TYR A 51 14.34 22.03 -3.56
N LYS A 52 14.12 21.57 -4.77
CA LYS A 52 12.89 21.81 -5.51
C LYS A 52 12.20 20.49 -5.78
N MET A 53 10.92 20.41 -5.45
CA MET A 53 10.10 19.26 -5.77
C MET A 53 9.76 19.26 -7.25
N VAL A 54 10.06 18.17 -7.95
CA VAL A 54 9.81 18.01 -9.39
C VAL A 54 8.80 16.93 -9.70
N GLY A 55 8.31 16.22 -8.70
CA GLY A 55 7.30 15.18 -8.88
C GLY A 55 7.12 14.36 -7.62
N PHE A 56 6.37 13.28 -7.74
CA PHE A 56 6.18 12.34 -6.65
C PHE A 56 6.14 10.92 -7.19
N GLU A 57 6.32 9.96 -6.31
CA GLU A 57 6.30 8.54 -6.61
C GLU A 57 5.55 7.81 -5.51
N GLY A 58 4.61 6.95 -5.89
CA GLY A 58 3.88 6.12 -4.95
C GLY A 58 4.38 4.70 -4.98
N LYS A 59 4.74 4.16 -3.83
CA LYS A 59 5.16 2.77 -3.65
C LYS A 59 4.47 2.17 -2.45
N GLY A 60 4.17 0.89 -2.52
CA GLY A 60 3.58 0.20 -1.40
C GLY A 60 3.88 -1.28 -1.43
N SER A 61 3.43 -1.94 -0.38
CA SER A 61 3.51 -3.39 -0.28
C SER A 61 2.34 -3.91 0.54
N PHE A 62 1.96 -5.14 0.27
CA PHE A 62 1.03 -5.86 1.13
C PHE A 62 1.47 -7.31 1.26
N LYS A 63 1.14 -7.89 2.39
CA LYS A 63 1.46 -9.27 2.72
C LYS A 63 0.19 -10.00 3.09
N VAL A 64 0.01 -11.19 2.51
CA VAL A 64 -1.17 -12.03 2.73
C VAL A 64 -0.74 -13.46 2.99
N HIS A 65 -1.57 -14.22 3.73
CA HIS A 65 -1.41 -15.67 3.76
C HIS A 65 -1.85 -16.25 2.42
N LYS A 66 -1.08 -17.20 1.92
CA LYS A 66 -1.42 -17.87 0.67
C LYS A 66 -2.48 -18.93 0.93
N VAL A 67 -3.70 -18.70 0.43
CA VAL A 67 -4.81 -19.64 0.52
C VAL A 67 -5.26 -20.16 -0.85
N SER A 68 -4.79 -19.52 -1.93
CA SER A 68 -5.15 -19.90 -3.30
C SER A 68 -4.09 -19.39 -4.28
N SER A 69 -4.22 -19.76 -5.54
CA SER A 69 -3.34 -19.27 -6.61
C SER A 69 -3.87 -18.00 -7.29
N TYR A 70 -4.75 -17.26 -6.64
CA TYR A 70 -5.42 -16.09 -7.19
C TYR A 70 -4.47 -15.08 -7.82
N PHE A 71 -3.43 -14.67 -7.08
CA PHE A 71 -2.51 -13.66 -7.58
C PHE A 71 -1.60 -14.19 -8.69
N ILE A 72 -1.18 -15.44 -8.58
CA ILE A 72 -0.36 -16.06 -9.62
C ILE A 72 -1.15 -16.13 -10.92
N GLU A 73 -2.38 -16.60 -10.87
CA GLU A 73 -3.24 -16.73 -12.05
C GLU A 73 -3.60 -15.38 -12.67
N LYS A 74 -3.81 -14.36 -11.84
CA LYS A 74 -4.20 -13.03 -12.32
C LYS A 74 -3.02 -12.23 -12.88
N LEU A 75 -1.87 -12.28 -12.25
CA LEU A 75 -0.77 -11.36 -12.49
C LEU A 75 0.41 -11.96 -13.25
N ALA A 76 0.79 -13.20 -12.99
CA ALA A 76 1.97 -13.79 -13.60
C ALA A 76 1.88 -13.91 -15.12
N PRO A 77 0.74 -14.32 -15.74
CA PRO A 77 0.66 -14.37 -17.20
C PRO A 77 0.86 -13.00 -17.86
N ALA A 78 0.37 -11.93 -17.23
CA ALA A 78 0.53 -10.58 -17.76
C ALA A 78 2.00 -10.15 -17.72
N ILE A 79 2.70 -10.43 -16.65
CA ILE A 79 4.13 -10.13 -16.52
C ILE A 79 4.92 -10.90 -17.58
N LYS A 80 4.61 -12.19 -17.75
CA LYS A 80 5.27 -13.04 -18.73
C LYS A 80 5.08 -12.53 -20.15
N GLU A 81 3.91 -12.00 -20.49
CA GLU A 81 3.58 -11.45 -21.80
C GLU A 81 4.01 -10.00 -22.00
N GLY A 82 4.52 -9.35 -20.95
CA GLY A 82 4.88 -7.94 -21.01
C GLY A 82 3.70 -6.98 -20.95
N ARG A 83 2.52 -7.44 -20.53
CA ARG A 83 1.33 -6.60 -20.36
C ARG A 83 1.31 -5.95 -18.99
N GLN A 84 0.92 -4.69 -18.94
CA GLN A 84 0.62 -4.04 -17.68
C GLN A 84 -0.79 -4.39 -17.23
N VAL A 85 -0.92 -4.85 -16.00
CA VAL A 85 -2.22 -5.02 -15.35
C VAL A 85 -2.30 -3.97 -14.25
N LEU A 86 -3.20 -3.00 -14.43
CA LEU A 86 -3.44 -1.96 -13.45
C LEU A 86 -4.67 -2.32 -12.63
N PHE A 87 -4.61 -2.05 -11.33
CA PHE A 87 -5.73 -2.32 -10.43
C PHE A 87 -5.90 -1.17 -9.44
N THR A 88 -7.09 -1.11 -8.85
CA THR A 88 -7.41 -0.18 -7.76
C THR A 88 -7.36 -0.95 -6.44
N LEU A 89 -6.63 -0.40 -5.48
CA LEU A 89 -6.50 -0.99 -4.16
C LEU A 89 -7.20 -0.07 -3.17
N VAL A 90 -8.06 -0.64 -2.33
CA VAL A 90 -8.76 0.11 -1.29
C VAL A 90 -8.38 -0.46 0.06
N SER A 91 -7.89 0.41 0.94
CA SER A 91 -7.55 0.07 2.32
C SER A 91 -8.50 0.79 3.25
N ASP A 92 -9.16 0.06 4.13
CA ASP A 92 -10.10 0.60 5.11
C ASP A 92 -9.75 0.06 6.48
N VAL A 93 -9.52 0.96 7.43
CA VAL A 93 -9.34 0.62 8.84
C VAL A 93 -10.48 1.26 9.62
N ASP A 94 -11.40 0.43 10.10
CA ASP A 94 -12.59 0.84 10.84
C ASP A 94 -12.56 0.20 12.23
N ASP A 95 -11.75 0.76 13.11
CA ASP A 95 -11.65 0.33 14.49
C ASP A 95 -12.66 1.13 15.33
N PRO A 96 -13.66 0.48 15.96
CA PRO A 96 -14.66 1.21 16.74
C PRO A 96 -14.09 1.97 17.94
N ASP A 97 -12.90 1.61 18.41
CA ASP A 97 -12.23 2.31 19.51
C ASP A 97 -11.35 3.47 19.03
N ALA A 98 -11.08 3.57 17.73
CA ALA A 98 -10.29 4.65 17.16
C ALA A 98 -11.15 5.90 16.89
N ILE A 99 -10.50 7.00 16.54
CA ILE A 99 -11.17 8.25 16.17
C ILE A 99 -11.60 8.16 14.70
N GLY A 100 -12.80 7.63 14.45
CA GLY A 100 -13.33 7.43 13.11
C GLY A 100 -12.63 6.29 12.36
N ASN A 101 -12.95 6.14 11.09
CA ASN A 101 -12.27 5.20 10.20
C ASN A 101 -11.41 5.93 9.17
N GLU A 102 -10.47 5.20 8.58
CA GLU A 102 -9.62 5.71 7.51
C GLU A 102 -9.77 4.83 6.29
N ARG A 103 -10.22 5.41 5.19
CA ARG A 103 -10.39 4.71 3.93
C ARG A 103 -9.60 5.43 2.85
N VAL A 104 -8.67 4.72 2.24
CA VAL A 104 -7.80 5.25 1.19
C VAL A 104 -7.91 4.37 -0.04
N GLU A 105 -8.13 5.00 -1.19
CA GLU A 105 -8.12 4.34 -2.49
C GLU A 105 -6.83 4.69 -3.20
N LEU A 106 -6.15 3.68 -3.73
CA LEU A 106 -4.94 3.83 -4.53
C LEU A 106 -5.25 3.47 -5.97
N TYR A 107 -4.89 4.33 -6.91
CA TYR A 107 -5.24 4.19 -8.32
C TYR A 107 -4.05 3.81 -9.17
N ASN A 108 -4.32 3.05 -10.24
CA ASN A 108 -3.32 2.60 -11.20
C ASN A 108 -2.16 1.89 -10.52
N CYS A 109 -2.50 0.94 -9.65
CA CYS A 109 -1.52 0.10 -8.98
C CYS A 109 -0.99 -0.95 -9.94
N MET A 110 0.32 -1.16 -9.92
CA MET A 110 0.98 -2.18 -10.71
C MET A 110 1.97 -2.94 -9.83
N VAL A 111 1.85 -4.25 -9.82
CA VAL A 111 2.72 -5.13 -9.03
C VAL A 111 4.09 -5.23 -9.71
N ASP A 112 5.15 -5.15 -8.91
CA ASP A 112 6.53 -5.25 -9.41
C ASP A 112 6.91 -6.69 -9.75
N SER A 113 6.44 -7.65 -8.94
CA SER A 113 6.78 -9.07 -9.09
C SER A 113 5.74 -9.96 -8.45
N VAL A 114 5.71 -11.21 -8.88
CA VAL A 114 4.84 -12.25 -8.31
C VAL A 114 5.70 -13.48 -8.04
N ASP A 115 5.63 -14.01 -6.82
CA ASP A 115 6.28 -15.26 -6.50
C ASP A 115 5.48 -16.42 -7.09
N VAL A 116 6.05 -17.08 -8.08
CA VAL A 116 5.40 -18.23 -8.73
C VAL A 116 5.47 -19.46 -7.83
N VAL A 117 6.56 -19.62 -7.09
CA VAL A 117 6.76 -20.67 -6.09
C VAL A 117 7.32 -20.05 -4.83
N ASN A 118 6.65 -20.27 -3.70
CA ASN A 118 7.11 -19.77 -2.41
C ASN A 118 6.48 -20.61 -1.29
N TRP A 119 7.24 -21.55 -0.75
CA TRP A 119 6.82 -22.33 0.39
C TRP A 119 8.02 -22.80 1.20
N ALA A 120 7.79 -23.11 2.47
CA ALA A 120 8.82 -23.64 3.36
C ALA A 120 8.20 -24.67 4.31
N VAL A 121 8.94 -25.72 4.59
CA VAL A 121 8.50 -26.79 5.51
C VAL A 121 8.33 -26.21 6.92
N GLY A 122 7.21 -26.52 7.55
CA GLY A 122 6.93 -26.07 8.92
C GLY A 122 6.46 -24.63 9.05
N LYS A 123 6.18 -23.94 7.95
CA LYS A 123 5.69 -22.56 7.96
C LYS A 123 4.41 -22.42 7.13
N LEU A 124 3.53 -21.53 7.56
CA LEU A 124 2.42 -21.10 6.74
C LEU A 124 2.95 -20.29 5.56
N SER A 125 2.42 -20.55 4.38
CA SER A 125 2.83 -19.82 3.18
C SER A 125 2.31 -18.40 3.22
N GLU A 126 3.20 -17.44 2.96
CA GLU A 126 2.89 -16.02 2.88
C GLU A 126 3.29 -15.50 1.51
N GLU A 127 2.55 -14.53 1.00
CA GLU A 127 2.89 -13.82 -0.23
C GLU A 127 3.07 -12.35 0.08
N GLU A 128 4.15 -11.78 -0.42
CA GLU A 128 4.42 -10.35 -0.31
C GLU A 128 4.49 -9.74 -1.70
N TYR A 129 3.73 -8.66 -1.89
CA TYR A 129 3.67 -7.95 -3.17
C TYR A 129 4.11 -6.51 -2.99
N ASN A 130 5.10 -6.11 -3.76
CA ASN A 130 5.51 -4.72 -3.88
C ASN A 130 4.84 -4.14 -5.12
N PHE A 131 4.32 -2.94 -5.01
CA PHE A 131 3.61 -2.29 -6.11
C PHE A 131 3.91 -0.80 -6.15
N THR A 132 3.62 -0.22 -7.30
CA THR A 132 3.63 1.23 -7.49
C THR A 132 2.19 1.70 -7.72
N PHE A 133 1.90 2.95 -7.38
CA PHE A 133 0.61 3.56 -7.68
C PHE A 133 0.83 4.98 -8.17
N GLU A 134 -0.12 5.51 -8.94
CA GLU A 134 0.00 6.82 -9.56
C GLU A 134 -0.73 7.92 -8.80
N ASP A 135 -1.82 7.59 -8.10
CA ASP A 135 -2.63 8.57 -7.39
C ASP A 135 -3.37 7.91 -6.22
N TYR A 136 -3.91 8.73 -5.35
CA TYR A 136 -4.69 8.25 -4.21
C TYR A 136 -5.84 9.21 -3.88
N ASN A 137 -6.80 8.73 -3.12
CA ASN A 137 -7.88 9.55 -2.57
C ASN A 137 -8.27 9.02 -1.19
N MET A 138 -8.40 9.91 -0.23
CA MET A 138 -8.93 9.58 1.09
C MET A 138 -10.44 9.84 1.08
N THR A 139 -11.24 8.77 1.12
CA THR A 139 -12.69 8.89 1.13
C THR A 139 -13.26 9.07 2.53
N ASP A 140 -12.62 8.46 3.53
CA ASP A 140 -12.92 8.65 4.94
C ASP A 140 -11.64 8.96 5.70
N LYS A 141 -11.72 9.86 6.68
CA LYS A 141 -10.58 10.33 7.44
C LYS A 141 -10.80 10.15 8.92
N ALA A 142 -9.74 9.77 9.64
CA ALA A 142 -9.71 9.85 11.09
C ALA A 142 -9.39 11.30 11.46
N THR A 143 -10.31 11.97 12.15
CA THR A 143 -10.14 13.36 12.60
C THR A 143 -10.30 13.46 14.10
N ALA A 144 -9.44 14.23 14.74
CA ALA A 144 -9.51 14.48 16.18
C ALA A 144 -10.25 15.78 16.47
#